data_198a656f072fe8541cd0f3f74796be34
#
_entry.id   198a656f072fe8541cd0f3f74796be34
#
_cell.length_a   1.000
_cell.length_b   1.000
_cell.length_c   1.000
_cell.angle_alpha   90.00
_cell.angle_beta   90.00
_cell.angle_gamma   90.00
#
_symmetry.space_group_name_H-M   'P 1'
#
loop_
_entity.id
_entity.type
_entity.pdbx_description
1 polymer ?
#
loop_
_entity_poly.entity_id
_entity_poly.type
_entity_poly.pdbx_seq_one_letter_code
_entity_poly.pdbx_strand_id
1 'polypeptide(L)'
;IGAFIGGESRLGDTLAIASAEERLFGLCLLNDWSARDIQAWEYQPLGPFLAKNFATTVSPWVVTADALAPFRAPAFVRADGDPAPLDYLADAGDVAHGGFAITLEVSLTSIKMREAGMVPFVVSHGSFEDMYWTIAQLMTHHASNGCNLRAGDLIGSGTISGVEKSSSGCLLEMTWRGAEPIQLPTGETRAFLVDGDEVIFRGWCERDGAVRIGFGECRGEIRPAQ
;
A
#
# COMPACT_ATOMS: atom_id res chain seq x y z
N ILE A 1 0.68 0.82 -1.55
CA ILE A 1 1.03 0.90 -2.98
C ILE A 1 -0.24 0.97 -3.81
N GLY A 2 -0.22 1.75 -4.90
CA GLY A 2 -1.24 1.80 -5.92
C GLY A 2 -0.71 1.26 -7.25
N ALA A 3 -1.50 0.43 -7.93
CA ALA A 3 -1.19 -0.14 -9.24
C ALA A 3 -2.09 0.51 -10.30
N PHE A 4 -1.51 1.25 -11.23
CA PHE A 4 -2.21 1.82 -12.36
C PHE A 4 -2.39 0.81 -13.49
N ILE A 5 -3.61 0.71 -13.99
CA ILE A 5 -3.95 -0.14 -15.11
C ILE A 5 -3.62 0.57 -16.42
N GLY A 6 -2.88 -0.10 -17.32
CA GLY A 6 -2.46 0.41 -18.64
C GLY A 6 -3.24 -0.18 -19.82
N GLY A 7 -4.07 -1.18 -19.55
CA GLY A 7 -4.90 -1.82 -20.57
C GLY A 7 -6.38 -1.76 -20.21
N GLU A 8 -7.21 -2.38 -21.03
CA GLU A 8 -8.64 -2.46 -20.78
C GLU A 8 -9.19 -3.86 -21.06
N SER A 9 -10.28 -4.24 -20.40
CA SER A 9 -11.07 -5.42 -20.66
C SER A 9 -12.53 -5.05 -20.86
N ARG A 10 -13.33 -5.93 -21.45
CA ARG A 10 -14.76 -5.71 -21.62
C ARG A 10 -15.50 -6.12 -20.35
N LEU A 11 -16.63 -5.47 -20.10
CA LEU A 11 -17.53 -5.91 -19.05
C LEU A 11 -18.01 -7.34 -19.32
N GLY A 12 -17.87 -8.21 -18.34
CA GLY A 12 -18.16 -9.64 -18.42
C GLY A 12 -16.96 -10.52 -18.72
N ASP A 13 -15.83 -9.95 -19.16
CA ASP A 13 -14.59 -10.71 -19.36
C ASP A 13 -13.89 -10.96 -18.03
N THR A 14 -13.33 -12.14 -17.86
CA THR A 14 -12.39 -12.44 -16.77
C THR A 14 -10.96 -12.22 -17.23
N LEU A 15 -10.05 -12.02 -16.30
CA LEU A 15 -8.62 -11.83 -16.55
C LEU A 15 -7.86 -13.06 -16.07
N ALA A 16 -7.16 -13.75 -16.98
CA ALA A 16 -6.29 -14.85 -16.60
C ALA A 16 -5.02 -14.31 -15.90
N ILE A 17 -4.60 -14.95 -14.81
CA ILE A 17 -3.44 -14.53 -14.03
C ILE A 17 -2.16 -14.47 -14.87
N ALA A 18 -1.93 -15.43 -15.76
CA ALA A 18 -0.76 -15.47 -16.63
C ALA A 18 -0.62 -14.23 -17.56
N SER A 19 -1.70 -13.50 -17.80
CA SER A 19 -1.70 -12.27 -18.63
C SER A 19 -2.07 -11.02 -17.84
N ALA A 20 -2.26 -11.12 -16.51
CA ALA A 20 -2.70 -9.99 -15.71
C ALA A 20 -1.67 -8.85 -15.71
N GLU A 21 -0.40 -9.18 -15.64
CA GLU A 21 0.68 -8.18 -15.60
C GLU A 21 0.81 -7.36 -16.90
N GLU A 22 0.35 -7.86 -18.04
CA GLU A 22 0.29 -7.10 -19.29
C GLU A 22 -0.63 -5.87 -19.18
N ARG A 23 -1.50 -5.84 -18.16
CA ARG A 23 -2.39 -4.73 -17.85
C ARG A 23 -1.81 -3.75 -16.84
N LEU A 24 -0.69 -4.07 -16.22
CA LEU A 24 -0.03 -3.20 -15.25
C LEU A 24 0.78 -2.11 -16.00
N PHE A 25 0.38 -0.85 -15.85
CA PHE A 25 1.17 0.26 -16.35
C PHE A 25 2.36 0.57 -15.42
N GLY A 26 2.13 0.59 -14.12
CA GLY A 26 3.15 0.89 -13.13
C GLY A 26 2.59 1.06 -11.72
N LEU A 27 3.49 1.34 -10.79
CA LEU A 27 3.17 1.48 -9.37
C LEU A 27 3.44 2.91 -8.87
N CYS A 28 2.68 3.34 -7.87
CA CYS A 28 2.87 4.59 -7.13
C CYS A 28 2.72 4.36 -5.63
N LEU A 29 3.18 5.30 -4.80
CA LEU A 29 2.82 5.31 -3.39
C LEU A 29 1.36 5.76 -3.26
N LEU A 30 0.64 5.14 -2.32
CA LEU A 30 -0.77 5.44 -2.07
C LEU A 30 -1.04 5.43 -0.57
N ASN A 31 -1.67 6.49 -0.08
CA ASN A 31 -2.25 6.57 1.25
C ASN A 31 -3.77 6.60 1.13
N ASP A 32 -4.40 5.52 1.53
CA ASP A 32 -5.85 5.39 1.63
C ASP A 32 -6.27 5.83 3.04
N TRP A 33 -6.57 7.13 3.18
CA TRP A 33 -6.95 7.72 4.47
C TRP A 33 -8.15 7.00 5.08
N SER A 34 -8.08 6.80 6.40
CA SER A 34 -9.07 6.01 7.12
C SER A 34 -9.51 6.72 8.39
N ALA A 35 -10.78 7.12 8.45
CA ALA A 35 -11.42 7.58 9.68
C ALA A 35 -11.82 6.36 10.52
N ARG A 36 -10.97 5.97 11.48
CA ARG A 36 -11.07 4.68 12.18
C ARG A 36 -12.29 4.52 13.06
N ASP A 37 -12.79 5.60 13.63
CA ASP A 37 -14.04 5.67 14.39
C ASP A 37 -15.25 5.41 13.50
N ILE A 38 -15.35 6.10 12.36
CA ILE A 38 -16.40 5.87 11.36
C ILE A 38 -16.29 4.45 10.79
N GLN A 39 -15.06 3.98 10.50
CA GLN A 39 -14.84 2.63 10.00
C GLN A 39 -15.35 1.57 10.99
N ALA A 40 -15.08 1.74 12.28
CA ALA A 40 -15.55 0.81 13.31
C ALA A 40 -17.08 0.76 13.41
N TRP A 41 -17.75 1.86 13.10
CA TRP A 41 -19.20 1.95 13.06
C TRP A 41 -19.82 1.24 11.85
N GLU A 42 -19.25 1.40 10.65
CA GLU A 42 -19.92 1.06 9.39
C GLU A 42 -19.42 -0.22 8.69
N TYR A 43 -18.25 -0.80 9.10
CA TYR A 43 -17.56 -1.79 8.28
C TYR A 43 -18.29 -3.13 8.13
N GLN A 44 -19.22 -3.46 9.02
CA GLN A 44 -20.04 -4.67 8.93
C GLN A 44 -21.50 -4.35 8.63
N PRO A 45 -22.18 -5.13 7.76
CA PRO A 45 -21.66 -6.31 7.04
C PRO A 45 -21.05 -6.01 5.66
N LEU A 46 -21.20 -4.78 5.13
CA LEU A 46 -20.92 -4.49 3.71
C LEU A 46 -19.54 -3.87 3.45
N GLY A 47 -18.73 -3.66 4.48
CA GLY A 47 -17.45 -2.98 4.38
C GLY A 47 -17.54 -1.47 4.62
N PRO A 48 -16.38 -0.76 4.66
CA PRO A 48 -16.34 0.68 4.93
C PRO A 48 -16.77 1.50 3.71
N PHE A 49 -17.41 2.65 3.96
CA PHE A 49 -17.84 3.64 2.95
C PHE A 49 -17.29 5.02 3.28
N LEU A 50 -17.95 5.77 4.18
CA LEU A 50 -17.59 7.14 4.54
C LEU A 50 -16.23 7.23 5.24
N ALA A 51 -15.83 6.17 5.90
CA ALA A 51 -14.52 6.06 6.54
C ALA A 51 -13.34 6.08 5.56
N LYS A 52 -13.62 5.87 4.27
CA LYS A 52 -12.60 5.68 3.21
C LYS A 52 -12.74 6.64 2.04
N ASN A 53 -13.96 7.02 1.66
CA ASN A 53 -14.22 7.74 0.41
C ASN A 53 -13.90 9.24 0.46
N PHE A 54 -13.44 9.77 1.60
CA PHE A 54 -13.21 11.21 1.77
C PHE A 54 -11.85 11.68 1.20
N ALA A 55 -10.83 10.84 1.18
CA ALA A 55 -9.53 11.20 0.62
C ALA A 55 -8.66 9.99 0.30
N THR A 56 -7.94 10.07 -0.82
CA THR A 56 -6.82 9.21 -1.18
C THR A 56 -5.69 10.10 -1.68
N THR A 57 -4.47 9.91 -1.15
CA THR A 57 -3.29 10.63 -1.63
C THR A 57 -2.38 9.67 -2.37
N VAL A 58 -1.87 10.09 -3.53
CA VAL A 58 -0.89 9.32 -4.31
C VAL A 58 0.38 10.13 -4.52
N SER A 59 1.52 9.45 -4.72
CA SER A 59 2.74 10.13 -5.14
C SER A 59 2.60 10.68 -6.56
N PRO A 60 3.31 11.78 -6.90
CA PRO A 60 3.21 12.39 -8.22
C PRO A 60 3.89 11.57 -9.34
N TRP A 61 4.66 10.56 -8.98
CA TRP A 61 5.39 9.71 -9.91
C TRP A 61 4.79 8.32 -9.97
N VAL A 62 4.63 7.80 -11.19
CA VAL A 62 4.34 6.40 -11.46
C VAL A 62 5.62 5.76 -11.99
N VAL A 63 6.12 4.74 -11.29
CA VAL A 63 7.24 3.93 -11.77
C VAL A 63 6.67 2.83 -12.65
N THR A 64 7.04 2.84 -13.93
CA THR A 64 6.46 1.91 -14.92
C THR A 64 6.85 0.45 -14.64
N ALA A 65 6.04 -0.50 -15.11
CA ALA A 65 6.32 -1.93 -14.99
C ALA A 65 7.69 -2.30 -15.60
N ASP A 66 8.08 -1.67 -16.72
CA ASP A 66 9.38 -1.88 -17.36
C ASP A 66 10.53 -1.41 -16.47
N ALA A 67 10.40 -0.26 -15.82
CA ALA A 67 11.40 0.27 -14.90
C ALA A 67 11.53 -0.61 -13.64
N LEU A 68 10.46 -1.29 -13.25
CA LEU A 68 10.44 -2.23 -12.11
C LEU A 68 10.97 -3.63 -12.47
N ALA A 69 11.15 -3.97 -13.74
CA ALA A 69 11.59 -5.29 -14.17
C ALA A 69 12.88 -5.79 -13.47
N PRO A 70 13.92 -4.95 -13.25
CA PRO A 70 15.11 -5.38 -12.52
C PRO A 70 14.87 -5.71 -11.04
N PHE A 71 13.75 -5.28 -10.47
CA PHE A 71 13.40 -5.39 -9.04
C PHE A 71 12.30 -6.41 -8.79
N ARG A 72 12.07 -7.32 -9.73
CA ARG A 72 11.17 -8.45 -9.53
C ARG A 72 11.68 -9.36 -8.43
N ALA A 73 10.73 -9.86 -7.63
CA ALA A 73 10.95 -10.80 -6.55
C ALA A 73 9.94 -11.95 -6.63
N PRO A 74 10.20 -13.08 -5.98
CA PRO A 74 9.17 -14.11 -5.80
C PRO A 74 7.94 -13.56 -5.07
N ALA A 75 6.79 -14.18 -5.29
CA ALA A 75 5.62 -13.95 -4.45
C ALA A 75 5.90 -14.33 -2.99
N PHE A 76 5.13 -13.77 -2.07
CA PHE A 76 5.22 -14.07 -0.64
C PHE A 76 5.11 -15.59 -0.40
N VAL A 77 6.05 -16.12 0.40
CA VAL A 77 6.05 -17.53 0.79
C VAL A 77 5.02 -17.75 1.89
N ARG A 78 3.96 -18.47 1.58
CA ARG A 78 2.89 -18.78 2.53
C ARG A 78 3.37 -19.73 3.61
N ALA A 79 2.84 -19.58 4.81
CA ALA A 79 3.17 -20.45 5.93
C ALA A 79 2.61 -21.88 5.69
N ASP A 80 3.28 -22.85 6.29
CA ASP A 80 2.77 -24.24 6.31
C ASP A 80 1.38 -24.29 6.97
N GLY A 81 0.41 -24.83 6.25
CA GLY A 81 -0.99 -24.90 6.71
C GLY A 81 -1.89 -23.78 6.22
N ASP A 82 -1.36 -22.74 5.58
CA ASP A 82 -2.17 -21.75 4.90
C ASP A 82 -2.95 -22.41 3.73
N PRO A 83 -4.21 -22.01 3.49
CA PRO A 83 -4.97 -22.52 2.36
C PRO A 83 -4.29 -22.15 1.03
N ALA A 84 -4.28 -23.09 0.09
CA ALA A 84 -3.83 -22.79 -1.26
C ALA A 84 -4.69 -21.69 -1.90
N PRO A 85 -4.12 -20.86 -2.78
CA PRO A 85 -4.92 -19.96 -3.60
C PRO A 85 -5.97 -20.73 -4.40
N LEU A 86 -7.09 -20.07 -4.70
CA LEU A 86 -8.05 -20.64 -5.64
C LEU A 86 -7.38 -20.85 -7.01
N ASP A 87 -7.82 -21.89 -7.75
CA ASP A 87 -7.17 -22.32 -8.99
C ASP A 87 -6.93 -21.18 -10.00
N TYR A 88 -7.85 -20.23 -10.11
CA TYR A 88 -7.71 -19.10 -11.02
C TYR A 88 -6.69 -18.04 -10.56
N LEU A 89 -6.18 -18.14 -9.32
CA LEU A 89 -5.12 -17.30 -8.74
C LEU A 89 -3.78 -18.03 -8.63
N ALA A 90 -3.71 -19.27 -9.13
CA ALA A 90 -2.50 -20.09 -9.06
C ALA A 90 -1.77 -20.05 -10.41
N ASP A 91 -0.54 -19.53 -10.40
CA ASP A 91 0.34 -19.48 -11.55
C ASP A 91 1.80 -19.61 -11.13
N ALA A 92 2.57 -20.48 -11.80
CA ALA A 92 3.97 -20.71 -11.43
C ALA A 92 4.89 -19.53 -11.79
N GLY A 93 4.56 -18.77 -12.83
CA GLY A 93 5.29 -17.56 -13.21
C GLY A 93 5.09 -16.45 -12.18
N ASP A 94 3.84 -16.26 -11.72
CA ASP A 94 3.50 -15.31 -10.66
C ASP A 94 4.19 -15.68 -9.34
N VAL A 95 4.21 -16.97 -8.98
CA VAL A 95 4.95 -17.43 -7.78
C VAL A 95 6.44 -17.11 -7.88
N ALA A 96 7.05 -17.24 -9.05
CA ALA A 96 8.47 -17.04 -9.24
C ALA A 96 8.86 -15.55 -9.33
N HIS A 97 7.98 -14.70 -9.85
CA HIS A 97 8.33 -13.31 -10.23
C HIS A 97 7.23 -12.26 -9.98
N GLY A 98 6.11 -12.62 -9.33
CA GLY A 98 4.96 -11.72 -9.13
C GLY A 98 5.17 -10.65 -8.06
N GLY A 99 6.20 -10.77 -7.22
CA GLY A 99 6.58 -9.77 -6.22
C GLY A 99 7.47 -8.66 -6.78
N PHE A 100 7.66 -7.62 -5.95
CA PHE A 100 8.54 -6.50 -6.23
C PHE A 100 9.35 -6.14 -4.99
N ALA A 101 10.68 -6.04 -5.12
CA ALA A 101 11.58 -5.60 -4.07
C ALA A 101 11.52 -4.07 -3.94
N ILE A 102 10.54 -3.57 -3.18
CA ILE A 102 10.34 -2.14 -2.90
C ILE A 102 10.48 -1.94 -1.40
N THR A 103 11.42 -1.11 -0.98
CA THR A 103 11.50 -0.63 0.40
C THR A 103 10.47 0.47 0.61
N LEU A 104 9.75 0.41 1.72
CA LEU A 104 8.69 1.36 2.09
C LEU A 104 9.04 2.02 3.42
N GLU A 105 8.90 3.33 3.49
CA GLU A 105 9.11 4.13 4.70
C GLU A 105 7.90 5.04 4.93
N VAL A 106 7.45 5.10 6.18
CA VAL A 106 6.43 6.07 6.62
C VAL A 106 7.03 6.93 7.71
N SER A 107 6.94 8.23 7.50
CA SER A 107 7.35 9.23 8.48
C SER A 107 6.16 10.08 8.93
N LEU A 108 6.25 10.61 10.15
CA LEU A 108 5.27 11.51 10.75
C LEU A 108 5.97 12.77 11.22
N THR A 109 5.30 13.92 11.04
CA THR A 109 5.74 15.21 11.57
C THR A 109 4.59 15.89 12.29
N SER A 110 4.72 16.17 13.60
CA SER A 110 3.75 16.95 14.35
C SER A 110 3.98 18.46 14.20
N ILE A 111 3.01 19.26 14.63
CA ILE A 111 3.17 20.72 14.69
C ILE A 111 4.40 21.09 15.52
N LYS A 112 4.58 20.51 16.71
CA LYS A 112 5.73 20.80 17.58
C LYS A 112 7.06 20.40 16.96
N MET A 113 7.10 19.31 16.21
CA MET A 113 8.29 18.92 15.47
C MET A 113 8.65 19.97 14.40
N ARG A 114 7.66 20.46 13.65
CA ARG A 114 7.89 21.51 12.65
C ARG A 114 8.37 22.82 13.29
N GLU A 115 7.73 23.25 14.38
CA GLU A 115 8.13 24.46 15.13
C GLU A 115 9.54 24.34 15.70
N ALA A 116 9.95 23.14 16.10
CA ALA A 116 11.31 22.85 16.58
C ALA A 116 12.34 22.61 15.44
N GLY A 117 11.94 22.70 14.18
CA GLY A 117 12.81 22.46 13.03
C GLY A 117 13.34 21.03 12.94
N MET A 118 12.61 20.07 13.51
CA MET A 118 13.00 18.65 13.50
C MET A 118 12.69 18.00 12.14
N VAL A 119 13.51 17.02 11.78
CA VAL A 119 13.23 16.16 10.61
C VAL A 119 12.03 15.26 10.89
N PRO A 120 11.31 14.81 9.83
CA PRO A 120 10.25 13.82 9.99
C PRO A 120 10.72 12.56 10.73
N PHE A 121 9.92 12.10 11.68
CA PHE A 121 10.21 10.89 12.47
C PHE A 121 9.72 9.64 11.73
N VAL A 122 10.64 8.73 11.42
CA VAL A 122 10.32 7.46 10.78
C VAL A 122 9.56 6.59 11.78
N VAL A 123 8.30 6.28 11.47
CA VAL A 123 7.43 5.45 12.30
C VAL A 123 7.33 4.02 11.79
N SER A 124 7.55 3.80 10.49
CA SER A 124 7.51 2.47 9.89
C SER A 124 8.53 2.34 8.77
N HIS A 125 9.15 1.16 8.69
CA HIS A 125 10.05 0.74 7.63
C HIS A 125 9.78 -0.72 7.29
N GLY A 126 9.31 -1.00 6.08
CA GLY A 126 8.89 -2.33 5.65
C GLY A 126 9.25 -2.61 4.20
N SER A 127 8.80 -3.73 3.70
CA SER A 127 9.00 -4.19 2.32
C SER A 127 7.68 -4.49 1.64
N PHE A 128 7.58 -4.18 0.35
CA PHE A 128 6.46 -4.62 -0.45
C PHE A 128 6.45 -6.15 -0.68
N GLU A 129 7.58 -6.81 -0.45
CA GLU A 129 7.69 -8.28 -0.49
C GLU A 129 6.88 -8.97 0.62
N ASP A 130 6.46 -8.21 1.67
CA ASP A 130 5.57 -8.70 2.73
C ASP A 130 4.10 -8.82 2.27
N MET A 131 3.77 -8.41 1.02
CA MET A 131 2.43 -8.54 0.47
C MET A 131 2.06 -10.01 0.24
N TYR A 132 1.01 -10.47 0.93
CA TYR A 132 0.50 -11.84 0.83
C TYR A 132 -0.04 -12.20 -0.56
N TRP A 133 -0.64 -11.21 -1.27
CA TRP A 133 -1.17 -11.34 -2.61
C TRP A 133 -0.36 -10.50 -3.60
N THR A 134 -0.03 -11.06 -4.75
CA THR A 134 0.64 -10.32 -5.82
C THR A 134 -0.32 -9.34 -6.50
N ILE A 135 0.21 -8.35 -7.22
CA ILE A 135 -0.62 -7.42 -8.02
C ILE A 135 -1.39 -8.18 -9.10
N ALA A 136 -0.79 -9.20 -9.73
CA ALA A 136 -1.47 -10.04 -10.72
C ALA A 136 -2.66 -10.77 -10.10
N GLN A 137 -2.51 -11.32 -8.89
CA GLN A 137 -3.60 -11.96 -8.16
C GLN A 137 -4.73 -10.97 -7.81
N LEU A 138 -4.39 -9.76 -7.35
CA LEU A 138 -5.37 -8.71 -7.04
C LEU A 138 -6.19 -8.31 -8.28
N MET A 139 -5.53 -8.09 -9.42
CA MET A 139 -6.17 -7.74 -10.69
C MET A 139 -7.06 -8.86 -11.20
N THR A 140 -6.57 -10.11 -11.17
CA THR A 140 -7.32 -11.30 -11.57
C THR A 140 -8.55 -11.50 -10.69
N HIS A 141 -8.40 -11.36 -9.37
CA HIS A 141 -9.51 -11.48 -8.44
C HIS A 141 -10.56 -10.39 -8.66
N HIS A 142 -10.13 -9.14 -8.85
CA HIS A 142 -11.03 -8.02 -9.15
C HIS A 142 -11.89 -8.30 -10.40
N ALA A 143 -11.30 -8.86 -11.44
CA ALA A 143 -12.00 -9.17 -12.71
C ALA A 143 -12.74 -10.51 -12.71
N SER A 144 -12.63 -11.32 -11.64
CA SER A 144 -13.19 -12.68 -11.60
C SER A 144 -14.72 -12.74 -11.71
N ASN A 145 -15.40 -11.67 -11.33
CA ASN A 145 -16.85 -11.53 -11.45
C ASN A 145 -17.30 -10.83 -12.75
N GLY A 146 -16.38 -10.59 -13.69
CA GLY A 146 -16.65 -9.88 -14.94
C GLY A 146 -16.57 -8.35 -14.83
N CYS A 147 -16.10 -7.78 -13.70
CA CYS A 147 -15.80 -6.36 -13.60
C CYS A 147 -14.66 -6.01 -14.55
N ASN A 148 -14.88 -5.03 -15.44
CA ASN A 148 -13.86 -4.64 -16.38
C ASN A 148 -12.80 -3.73 -15.76
N LEU A 149 -11.59 -3.84 -16.28
CA LEU A 149 -10.48 -2.92 -16.02
C LEU A 149 -10.40 -1.90 -17.14
N ARG A 150 -10.05 -0.65 -16.82
CA ARG A 150 -9.86 0.45 -17.77
C ARG A 150 -8.49 1.07 -17.58
N ALA A 151 -7.94 1.57 -18.66
CA ALA A 151 -6.71 2.37 -18.60
C ALA A 151 -6.91 3.58 -17.68
N GLY A 152 -6.01 3.72 -16.69
CA GLY A 152 -6.11 4.74 -15.64
C GLY A 152 -6.82 4.30 -14.37
N ASP A 153 -7.44 3.12 -14.32
CA ASP A 153 -7.92 2.57 -13.05
C ASP A 153 -6.75 2.40 -12.08
N LEU A 154 -7.00 2.64 -10.79
CA LEU A 154 -6.03 2.52 -9.71
C LEU A 154 -6.48 1.44 -8.73
N ILE A 155 -5.71 0.39 -8.61
CA ILE A 155 -5.93 -0.69 -7.63
C ILE A 155 -4.99 -0.47 -6.45
N GLY A 156 -5.55 -0.31 -5.24
CA GLY A 156 -4.80 -0.24 -4.01
C GLY A 156 -4.42 -1.62 -3.47
N SER A 157 -3.18 -1.77 -3.00
CA SER A 157 -2.69 -3.02 -2.40
C SER A 157 -3.35 -3.33 -1.04
N GLY A 158 -3.97 -2.35 -0.40
CA GLY A 158 -4.28 -2.41 1.01
C GLY A 158 -3.04 -2.12 1.88
N THR A 159 -3.20 -2.25 3.18
CA THR A 159 -2.11 -2.07 4.16
C THR A 159 -1.02 -3.10 3.95
N ILE A 160 0.25 -2.67 3.95
CA ILE A 160 1.42 -3.52 3.83
C ILE A 160 2.12 -3.53 5.18
N SER A 161 2.17 -4.69 5.82
CA SER A 161 2.76 -4.87 7.14
C SER A 161 3.63 -6.11 7.16
N GLY A 162 4.85 -5.94 7.65
CA GLY A 162 5.76 -7.06 7.93
C GLY A 162 5.51 -7.64 9.33
N VAL A 163 6.37 -8.54 9.75
CA VAL A 163 6.24 -9.29 11.01
C VAL A 163 6.50 -8.39 12.23
N GLU A 164 7.40 -7.42 12.10
CA GLU A 164 7.81 -6.58 13.21
C GLU A 164 6.87 -5.38 13.40
N LYS A 165 6.71 -4.92 14.63
CA LYS A 165 5.90 -3.72 14.95
C LYS A 165 6.37 -2.49 14.17
N SER A 166 7.66 -2.34 13.97
CA SER A 166 8.29 -1.26 13.20
C SER A 166 8.05 -1.33 11.69
N SER A 167 7.48 -2.44 11.19
CA SER A 167 7.08 -2.60 9.79
C SER A 167 5.56 -2.58 9.60
N SER A 168 4.79 -2.18 10.62
CA SER A 168 3.33 -2.04 10.51
C SER A 168 2.95 -0.91 9.54
N GLY A 169 2.04 -1.20 8.62
CA GLY A 169 1.63 -0.26 7.56
C GLY A 169 0.60 0.79 7.99
N CYS A 170 0.09 0.75 9.22
CA CYS A 170 -0.81 1.77 9.75
C CYS A 170 -0.72 1.91 11.27
N LEU A 171 -1.14 3.08 11.79
CA LEU A 171 -1.15 3.35 13.23
C LEU A 171 -2.09 2.43 13.99
N LEU A 172 -3.20 2.00 13.39
CA LEU A 172 -4.15 1.08 14.02
C LEU A 172 -3.47 -0.22 14.49
N GLU A 173 -2.59 -0.78 13.65
CA GLU A 173 -1.81 -1.97 13.97
C GLU A 173 -0.68 -1.63 14.94
N MET A 174 0.13 -0.63 14.61
CA MET A 174 1.29 -0.21 15.39
C MET A 174 0.94 0.12 16.84
N THR A 175 -0.23 0.73 17.06
CA THR A 175 -0.69 1.16 18.40
C THR A 175 -1.67 0.18 19.07
N TRP A 176 -1.85 -1.02 18.49
CA TRP A 176 -2.84 -1.98 19.00
C TRP A 176 -4.21 -1.32 19.24
N ARG A 177 -4.74 -0.70 18.18
CA ARG A 177 -6.01 0.05 18.20
C ARG A 177 -6.02 1.20 19.21
N GLY A 178 -4.87 1.84 19.40
CA GLY A 178 -4.70 2.97 20.32
C GLY A 178 -4.35 2.61 21.75
N ALA A 179 -4.27 1.32 22.11
CA ALA A 179 -3.91 0.86 23.46
C ALA A 179 -2.43 1.12 23.79
N GLU A 180 -1.57 1.14 22.79
CA GLU A 180 -0.12 1.34 22.93
C GLU A 180 0.35 2.52 22.04
N PRO A 181 0.12 3.78 22.44
CA PRO A 181 0.51 4.93 21.64
C PRO A 181 2.02 4.97 21.37
N ILE A 182 2.41 5.39 20.16
CA ILE A 182 3.81 5.67 19.86
C ILE A 182 4.25 6.99 20.48
N GLN A 183 5.53 7.11 20.83
CA GLN A 183 6.13 8.33 21.36
C GLN A 183 6.91 9.06 20.26
N LEU A 184 6.61 10.33 20.06
CA LEU A 184 7.34 11.21 19.15
C LEU A 184 8.56 11.83 19.83
N PRO A 185 9.57 12.31 19.06
CA PRO A 185 10.78 12.92 19.61
C PRO A 185 10.54 14.16 20.50
N THR A 186 9.42 14.85 20.32
CA THR A 186 8.99 16.00 21.15
C THR A 186 8.35 15.59 22.48
N GLY A 187 8.24 14.29 22.78
CA GLY A 187 7.54 13.76 23.94
C GLY A 187 6.01 13.66 23.79
N GLU A 188 5.48 14.07 22.64
CA GLU A 188 4.07 13.84 22.30
C GLU A 188 3.80 12.34 22.05
N THR A 189 2.58 11.89 22.30
CA THR A 189 2.15 10.52 21.97
C THR A 189 1.11 10.52 20.86
N ARG A 190 1.08 9.44 20.06
CA ARG A 190 0.05 9.24 19.05
C ARG A 190 -0.50 7.83 19.12
N ALA A 191 -1.79 7.73 19.40
CA ALA A 191 -2.59 6.53 19.17
C ALA A 191 -3.12 6.52 17.72
N PHE A 192 -3.61 7.68 17.28
CA PHE A 192 -4.04 8.01 15.91
C PHE A 192 -3.50 9.39 15.55
N LEU A 193 -3.64 9.77 14.28
CA LEU A 193 -3.29 11.10 13.80
C LEU A 193 -4.22 12.16 14.42
N VAL A 194 -3.68 13.34 14.64
CA VAL A 194 -4.42 14.52 15.10
C VAL A 194 -4.22 15.68 14.13
N ASP A 195 -5.04 16.73 14.26
CA ASP A 195 -4.93 17.93 13.45
C ASP A 195 -3.51 18.50 13.49
N GLY A 196 -2.99 18.80 12.31
CA GLY A 196 -1.64 19.30 12.09
C GLY A 196 -0.58 18.21 11.96
N ASP A 197 -0.90 16.94 12.12
CA ASP A 197 0.05 15.87 11.80
C ASP A 197 0.18 15.72 10.28
N GLU A 198 1.41 15.63 9.81
CA GLU A 198 1.74 15.33 8.42
C GLU A 198 2.31 13.93 8.31
N VAL A 199 1.78 13.15 7.37
CA VAL A 199 2.27 11.81 7.04
C VAL A 199 2.99 11.86 5.70
N ILE A 200 4.16 11.23 5.63
CA ILE A 200 4.99 11.19 4.44
C ILE A 200 5.36 9.74 4.15
N PHE A 201 4.94 9.23 2.99
CA PHE A 201 5.38 7.95 2.48
C PHE A 201 6.53 8.15 1.51
N ARG A 202 7.56 7.30 1.63
CA ARG A 202 8.64 7.14 0.66
C ARG A 202 8.76 5.69 0.26
N GLY A 203 9.22 5.46 -0.97
CA GLY A 203 9.51 4.12 -1.45
C GLY A 203 10.64 4.16 -2.47
N TRP A 204 11.42 3.09 -2.51
CA TRP A 204 12.49 2.93 -3.48
C TRP A 204 12.78 1.47 -3.75
N CYS A 205 13.33 1.23 -4.93
CA CYS A 205 13.91 -0.06 -5.32
C CYS A 205 15.42 0.08 -5.36
N GLU A 206 16.15 -0.86 -4.78
CA GLU A 206 17.61 -0.88 -4.75
C GLU A 206 18.11 -2.33 -4.78
N ARG A 207 19.03 -2.62 -5.67
CA ARG A 207 19.75 -3.90 -5.71
C ARG A 207 21.06 -3.74 -6.46
N ASP A 208 22.00 -4.64 -6.22
CA ASP A 208 23.28 -4.68 -6.91
C ASP A 208 23.10 -4.83 -8.43
N GLY A 209 23.82 -4.01 -9.18
CA GLY A 209 23.80 -4.02 -10.64
C GLY A 209 22.63 -3.28 -11.28
N ALA A 210 21.73 -2.68 -10.51
CA ALA A 210 20.66 -1.84 -11.00
C ALA A 210 20.75 -0.41 -10.46
N VAL A 211 20.26 0.56 -11.23
CA VAL A 211 20.16 1.95 -10.77
C VAL A 211 19.00 2.05 -9.78
N ARG A 212 19.27 2.65 -8.61
CA ARG A 212 18.22 2.90 -7.60
C ARG A 212 17.11 3.77 -8.18
N ILE A 213 15.85 3.36 -7.97
CA ILE A 213 14.64 4.07 -8.41
C ILE A 213 13.85 4.50 -7.18
N GLY A 214 13.40 5.76 -7.14
CA GLY A 214 12.52 6.30 -6.11
C GLY A 214 11.12 6.59 -6.64
N PHE A 215 10.11 6.50 -5.78
CA PHE A 215 8.71 6.80 -6.07
C PHE A 215 8.31 8.25 -5.75
N GLY A 216 9.26 9.09 -5.30
CA GLY A 216 8.96 10.41 -4.75
C GLY A 216 8.32 10.33 -3.36
N GLU A 217 7.56 11.34 -2.99
CA GLU A 217 6.86 11.38 -1.72
C GLU A 217 5.34 11.40 -1.92
N CYS A 218 4.62 10.59 -1.15
CA CYS A 218 3.18 10.69 -0.97
C CYS A 218 2.94 11.34 0.39
N ARG A 219 2.45 12.59 0.38
CA ARG A 219 2.44 13.47 1.56
C ARG A 219 1.05 14.06 1.77
N GLY A 220 0.60 14.11 3.03
CA GLY A 220 -0.65 14.76 3.40
C GLY A 220 -0.68 15.18 4.86
N GLU A 221 -1.37 16.28 5.14
CA GLU A 221 -1.55 16.87 6.47
C GLU A 221 -3.01 16.76 6.91
N ILE A 222 -3.24 16.36 8.16
CA ILE A 222 -4.56 16.39 8.79
C ILE A 222 -4.90 17.83 9.16
N ARG A 223 -6.07 18.27 8.73
CA ARG A 223 -6.55 19.62 9.04
C ARG A 223 -7.82 19.59 9.89
N PRO A 224 -8.07 20.62 10.71
CA PRO A 224 -9.32 20.77 11.44
C PRO A 224 -10.52 20.71 10.50
N ALA A 225 -11.60 20.09 10.97
CA ALA A 225 -12.88 20.14 10.26
C ALA A 225 -13.36 21.60 10.10
N GLN A 226 -13.95 21.88 8.94
CA GLN A 226 -14.53 23.19 8.63
C GLN A 226 -16.00 23.24 8.99
#